data_dedf3e451a6fb46f38590cb14a04cd24
#
_entry.id   dedf3e451a6fb46f38590cb14a04cd24
#
_cell.length_a   1.000
_cell.length_b   1.000
_cell.length_c   1.000
_cell.angle_alpha   90.00
_cell.angle_beta   90.00
_cell.angle_gamma   90.00
#
_symmetry.space_group_name_H-M   'P 1'
#
loop_
_entity.id
_entity.type
_entity.pdbx_description
1 polymer ?
#
loop_
_entity_poly.entity_id
_entity_poly.type
_entity_poly.pdbx_seq_one_letter_code
_entity_poly.pdbx_strand_id
1 'polypeptide(L)'
;AATRVDENGLVNYAEIIGDSVLTGNNSNFDTGIGSWITYNGATLVHSTDKLEVTLTSGQSGARIDTNSLISGGQAGKTFKVRARIWQGTTTSTALKIFIGGAQENITISSTPTYFEFELTATNTGMLTIYRAVSGDTGTYFIDDVTAKEVTRDNVPRIDYTGGGCPHILAEPMRTNLIPYSEDLTEWNKGNLTIASNDIISPDGTQNADTLDVPDTNDFIYEGATTIASTEYVFSFYVKRGTIAESSLKLAVYDDTNNAFIVSDISYSASDSEWTRVTQSFTTPVGCILIRAYAFRNSSSTLGTFSVWGAQLEEGSYATSYIPNFGTALGVTRNQDIFTRDGIGSLINSTEGVLFLEIAALSDDGTNRILGMSNGGFNDSVLLRYDSGSNKITAQVRLGGAYECTLNYTVTDVLDYHKIAFKYKVNDFALWVDGFERDTEASGNVVSGLDELSLSVSSSNKFYGKIKQLQVYTTALTDTQLDALTS
;
A
#
# COMPACT_ATOMS: atom_id res chain seq x y z
N ALA A 1 2.03 -5.64 -4.65
CA ALA A 1 2.12 -4.18 -4.46
C ALA A 1 1.68 -3.82 -3.04
N ALA A 2 2.17 -2.70 -2.51
CA ALA A 2 1.86 -2.23 -1.17
C ALA A 2 1.03 -0.94 -1.24
N THR A 3 0.00 -0.83 -0.42
CA THR A 3 -0.80 0.38 -0.31
C THR A 3 -0.21 1.35 0.74
N ARG A 4 -0.63 2.59 0.68
CA ARG A 4 -0.38 3.67 1.62
C ARG A 4 -1.58 4.62 1.63
N VAL A 5 -1.64 5.51 2.62
CA VAL A 5 -2.51 6.68 2.52
C VAL A 5 -1.75 7.75 1.74
N ASP A 6 -2.35 8.27 0.68
CA ASP A 6 -1.75 9.32 -0.16
C ASP A 6 -1.98 10.73 0.41
N GLU A 7 -1.47 11.75 -0.28
CA GLU A 7 -1.61 13.15 0.13
C GLU A 7 -3.05 13.70 0.13
N ASN A 8 -3.98 12.99 -0.49
CA ASN A 8 -5.40 13.29 -0.50
C ASN A 8 -6.17 12.51 0.58
N GLY A 9 -5.47 11.69 1.39
CA GLY A 9 -6.06 10.84 2.41
C GLY A 9 -6.66 9.53 1.88
N LEU A 10 -6.37 9.17 0.64
CA LEU A 10 -6.90 7.97 -0.01
C LEU A 10 -5.96 6.76 0.15
N VAL A 11 -6.54 5.57 0.28
CA VAL A 11 -5.80 4.30 0.35
C VAL A 11 -5.41 3.87 -1.06
N ASN A 12 -4.20 4.18 -1.49
CA ASN A 12 -3.70 3.91 -2.83
C ASN A 12 -2.41 3.08 -2.82
N TYR A 13 -2.07 2.48 -3.94
CA TYR A 13 -0.77 1.85 -4.11
C TYR A 13 0.37 2.87 -4.01
N ALA A 14 1.47 2.47 -3.38
CA ALA A 14 2.73 3.18 -3.53
C ALA A 14 3.28 2.87 -4.94
N GLU A 15 3.28 3.86 -5.82
CA GLU A 15 3.67 3.68 -7.22
C GLU A 15 4.41 4.89 -7.77
N ILE A 16 5.26 4.64 -8.77
CA ILE A 16 5.82 5.65 -9.63
C ILE A 16 5.16 5.52 -10.99
N ILE A 17 4.51 6.59 -11.44
CA ILE A 17 3.94 6.68 -12.78
C ILE A 17 4.96 7.39 -13.66
N GLY A 18 5.51 6.67 -14.64
CA GLY A 18 6.46 7.20 -15.61
C GLY A 18 5.83 8.18 -16.58
N ASP A 19 6.65 8.80 -17.41
CA ASP A 19 6.18 9.60 -18.54
C ASP A 19 5.48 8.70 -19.57
N SER A 20 4.59 9.31 -20.37
CA SER A 20 3.97 8.57 -21.48
C SER A 20 5.00 8.18 -22.53
N VAL A 21 5.00 6.91 -22.92
CA VAL A 21 5.82 6.43 -24.04
C VAL A 21 5.32 6.91 -25.40
N LEU A 22 4.08 7.44 -25.45
CA LEU A 22 3.48 8.05 -26.62
C LEU A 22 3.58 9.56 -26.49
N THR A 23 4.17 10.21 -27.48
CA THR A 23 4.39 11.68 -27.53
C THR A 23 4.13 12.25 -28.92
N GLY A 24 3.87 13.55 -29.01
CA GLY A 24 3.59 14.23 -30.27
C GLY A 24 2.45 13.55 -31.04
N ASN A 25 2.58 13.38 -32.34
CA ASN A 25 1.55 12.76 -33.18
C ASN A 25 1.21 11.29 -32.84
N ASN A 26 1.97 10.63 -31.97
CA ASN A 26 1.59 9.32 -31.43
C ASN A 26 0.56 9.44 -30.30
N SER A 27 0.37 10.65 -29.76
CA SER A 27 -0.52 10.95 -28.63
C SER A 27 -1.66 11.89 -29.05
N ASN A 28 -1.34 13.10 -29.55
CA ASN A 28 -2.27 14.20 -29.73
C ASN A 28 -2.67 14.46 -31.19
N PHE A 29 -2.05 13.82 -32.15
CA PHE A 29 -2.36 13.89 -33.58
C PHE A 29 -2.40 15.32 -34.20
N ASP A 30 -1.71 16.29 -33.63
CA ASP A 30 -1.76 17.72 -34.06
C ASP A 30 -1.47 17.94 -35.57
N THR A 31 -0.52 17.20 -36.13
CA THR A 31 -0.07 17.39 -37.52
C THR A 31 -0.03 16.10 -38.35
N GLY A 32 -0.44 14.96 -37.78
CA GLY A 32 -0.41 13.68 -38.47
C GLY A 32 -0.77 12.48 -37.57
N ILE A 33 -0.68 11.30 -38.13
CA ILE A 33 -1.04 10.04 -37.41
C ILE A 33 0.14 9.40 -36.66
N GLY A 34 1.33 10.02 -36.69
CA GLY A 34 2.53 9.46 -36.09
C GLY A 34 2.88 8.05 -36.61
N SER A 35 3.21 7.17 -35.70
CA SER A 35 3.56 5.76 -36.00
C SER A 35 2.36 4.80 -35.91
N TRP A 36 1.14 5.31 -35.83
CA TRP A 36 -0.05 4.47 -35.85
C TRP A 36 -0.24 3.78 -37.19
N ILE A 37 -0.57 2.50 -37.14
CA ILE A 37 -0.81 1.65 -38.29
C ILE A 37 -2.18 0.97 -38.20
N THR A 38 -2.66 0.49 -39.33
CA THR A 38 -3.94 -0.18 -39.44
C THR A 38 -3.96 -1.53 -38.72
N TYR A 39 -5.10 -1.86 -38.12
CA TYR A 39 -5.40 -3.21 -37.64
C TYR A 39 -6.53 -3.81 -38.45
N ASN A 40 -6.26 -4.98 -39.04
CA ASN A 40 -7.20 -5.75 -39.89
C ASN A 40 -7.86 -4.91 -40.99
N GLY A 41 -7.09 -4.14 -41.71
CA GLY A 41 -7.53 -3.43 -42.91
C GLY A 41 -8.35 -2.16 -42.67
N ALA A 42 -8.46 -1.67 -41.45
CA ALA A 42 -9.02 -0.33 -41.20
C ALA A 42 -8.24 0.76 -41.97
N THR A 43 -8.87 1.88 -42.27
CA THR A 43 -8.19 3.04 -42.85
C THR A 43 -7.95 4.08 -41.77
N LEU A 44 -6.75 4.66 -41.71
CA LEU A 44 -6.36 5.69 -40.75
C LEU A 44 -6.10 7.01 -41.49
N VAL A 45 -6.72 8.08 -41.02
CA VAL A 45 -6.58 9.41 -41.60
C VAL A 45 -6.37 10.42 -40.46
N HIS A 46 -5.42 11.36 -40.66
CA HIS A 46 -5.35 12.54 -39.80
C HIS A 46 -6.51 13.50 -40.15
N SER A 47 -7.29 13.90 -39.16
CA SER A 47 -8.47 14.72 -39.34
C SER A 47 -8.60 15.75 -38.23
N THR A 48 -8.06 16.95 -38.45
CA THR A 48 -8.17 18.09 -37.52
C THR A 48 -7.85 17.69 -36.07
N ASP A 49 -6.57 17.54 -35.76
CA ASP A 49 -6.03 17.23 -34.43
C ASP A 49 -6.58 15.92 -33.79
N LYS A 50 -6.84 14.88 -34.61
CA LYS A 50 -7.30 13.58 -34.19
C LYS A 50 -7.03 12.51 -35.23
N LEU A 51 -7.02 11.26 -34.79
CA LEU A 51 -6.99 10.09 -35.65
C LEU A 51 -8.42 9.65 -36.01
N GLU A 52 -8.78 9.69 -37.26
CA GLU A 52 -10.00 9.09 -37.78
C GLU A 52 -9.72 7.65 -38.22
N VAL A 53 -10.50 6.72 -37.71
CA VAL A 53 -10.41 5.29 -38.01
C VAL A 53 -11.66 4.85 -38.74
N THR A 54 -11.54 4.45 -40.01
CA THR A 54 -12.64 3.86 -40.78
C THR A 54 -12.59 2.33 -40.62
N LEU A 55 -13.66 1.76 -40.13
CA LEU A 55 -13.79 0.33 -39.86
C LEU A 55 -14.04 -0.50 -41.10
N THR A 56 -13.57 -1.74 -41.13
CA THR A 56 -14.05 -2.80 -42.04
C THR A 56 -15.32 -3.47 -41.46
N SER A 57 -15.95 -4.38 -42.18
CA SER A 57 -17.10 -5.14 -41.64
C SER A 57 -16.70 -6.16 -40.55
N GLY A 58 -15.42 -6.49 -40.45
CA GLY A 58 -14.88 -7.42 -39.43
C GLY A 58 -14.30 -6.67 -38.20
N GLN A 59 -13.52 -7.39 -37.41
CA GLN A 59 -12.69 -6.81 -36.36
C GLN A 59 -11.63 -5.89 -36.98
N SER A 60 -11.60 -4.64 -36.64
CA SER A 60 -10.67 -3.69 -37.23
C SER A 60 -10.47 -2.46 -36.35
N GLY A 61 -9.38 -1.71 -36.56
CA GLY A 61 -9.08 -0.53 -35.77
C GLY A 61 -7.68 0.04 -36.03
N ALA A 62 -7.13 0.70 -35.06
CA ALA A 62 -5.80 1.32 -35.05
C ALA A 62 -4.89 0.67 -34.01
N ARG A 63 -3.59 0.60 -34.30
CA ARG A 63 -2.57 0.09 -33.35
C ARG A 63 -1.26 0.83 -33.49
N ILE A 64 -0.47 0.83 -32.41
CA ILE A 64 0.88 1.38 -32.38
C ILE A 64 1.81 0.43 -31.62
N ASP A 65 3.07 0.29 -32.09
CA ASP A 65 4.07 -0.52 -31.43
C ASP A 65 4.63 0.19 -30.19
N THR A 66 4.00 -0.04 -29.05
CA THR A 66 4.49 0.43 -27.75
C THR A 66 5.68 -0.37 -27.23
N ASN A 67 5.83 -1.64 -27.64
CA ASN A 67 6.91 -2.49 -27.16
C ASN A 67 8.29 -1.97 -27.55
N SER A 68 8.43 -1.42 -28.76
CA SER A 68 9.70 -0.85 -29.24
C SER A 68 10.05 0.48 -28.56
N LEU A 69 9.07 1.18 -27.96
CA LEU A 69 9.25 2.44 -27.26
C LEU A 69 9.63 2.27 -25.77
N ILE A 70 9.56 1.05 -25.25
CA ILE A 70 9.75 0.74 -23.84
C ILE A 70 11.09 0.04 -23.63
N SER A 71 11.95 0.60 -22.79
CA SER A 71 13.23 -0.03 -22.44
C SER A 71 13.01 -1.41 -21.82
N GLY A 72 13.64 -2.45 -22.40
CA GLY A 72 13.44 -3.84 -21.97
C GLY A 72 12.12 -4.48 -22.41
N GLY A 73 11.34 -3.78 -23.26
CA GLY A 73 10.03 -4.24 -23.73
C GLY A 73 8.91 -4.07 -22.70
N GLN A 74 7.69 -4.46 -23.05
CA GLN A 74 6.49 -4.22 -22.24
C GLN A 74 6.00 -5.46 -21.48
N ALA A 75 6.41 -6.68 -21.83
CA ALA A 75 5.93 -7.89 -21.18
C ALA A 75 6.28 -7.92 -19.68
N GLY A 76 5.29 -8.20 -18.84
CA GLY A 76 5.41 -8.20 -17.37
C GLY A 76 5.24 -6.81 -16.73
N LYS A 77 5.10 -5.75 -17.51
CA LYS A 77 4.93 -4.38 -17.00
C LYS A 77 3.47 -3.96 -16.99
N THR A 78 3.14 -3.11 -16.04
CA THR A 78 1.81 -2.51 -15.90
C THR A 78 1.80 -1.11 -16.47
N PHE A 79 0.72 -0.75 -17.18
CA PHE A 79 0.54 0.55 -17.81
C PHE A 79 -0.79 1.18 -17.44
N LYS A 80 -0.79 2.48 -17.12
CA LYS A 80 -1.98 3.32 -17.20
C LYS A 80 -2.12 3.78 -18.65
N VAL A 81 -3.14 3.25 -19.33
CA VAL A 81 -3.47 3.60 -20.72
C VAL A 81 -4.69 4.50 -20.68
N ARG A 82 -4.56 5.71 -21.22
CA ARG A 82 -5.65 6.67 -21.36
C ARG A 82 -5.79 7.07 -22.82
N ALA A 83 -7.05 7.17 -23.28
CA ALA A 83 -7.35 7.64 -24.63
C ALA A 83 -8.69 8.37 -24.64
N ARG A 84 -8.80 9.42 -25.45
CA ARG A 84 -10.04 10.12 -25.72
C ARG A 84 -10.65 9.54 -27.00
N ILE A 85 -11.85 8.95 -26.90
CA ILE A 85 -12.45 8.18 -28.00
C ILE A 85 -13.95 8.54 -28.14
N TRP A 86 -14.42 8.65 -29.38
CA TRP A 86 -15.84 8.88 -29.66
C TRP A 86 -16.25 8.37 -31.05
N GLN A 87 -17.56 8.19 -31.25
CA GLN A 87 -18.13 7.79 -32.53
C GLN A 87 -18.04 8.90 -33.56
N GLY A 88 -17.72 8.53 -34.80
CA GLY A 88 -17.97 9.32 -35.99
C GLY A 88 -19.27 8.85 -36.66
N THR A 89 -19.16 8.13 -37.78
CA THR A 89 -20.31 7.60 -38.52
C THR A 89 -20.67 6.15 -38.19
N THR A 90 -19.84 5.44 -37.41
CA THR A 90 -20.14 4.09 -36.96
C THR A 90 -21.35 4.06 -36.03
N THR A 91 -22.19 3.05 -36.17
CA THR A 91 -23.25 2.74 -35.21
C THR A 91 -22.77 1.78 -34.10
N SER A 92 -21.58 1.22 -34.25
CA SER A 92 -20.96 0.37 -33.22
C SER A 92 -20.55 1.20 -32.02
N THR A 93 -21.00 0.80 -30.82
CA THR A 93 -20.64 1.45 -29.57
C THR A 93 -19.51 0.74 -28.82
N ALA A 94 -19.30 -0.57 -29.09
CA ALA A 94 -18.35 -1.40 -28.33
C ALA A 94 -16.98 -1.46 -29.03
N LEU A 95 -15.97 -0.93 -28.37
CA LEU A 95 -14.56 -1.09 -28.72
C LEU A 95 -13.79 -1.79 -27.62
N LYS A 96 -12.52 -2.13 -27.91
CA LYS A 96 -11.55 -2.64 -26.94
C LYS A 96 -10.28 -1.80 -26.99
N ILE A 97 -9.71 -1.58 -25.81
CA ILE A 97 -8.33 -1.12 -25.64
C ILE A 97 -7.51 -2.33 -25.21
N PHE A 98 -6.46 -2.63 -25.95
CA PHE A 98 -5.61 -3.82 -25.77
C PHE A 98 -4.14 -3.37 -25.71
N ILE A 99 -3.36 -3.95 -24.80
CA ILE A 99 -1.90 -3.84 -24.76
C ILE A 99 -1.29 -5.15 -24.26
N GLY A 100 -0.39 -5.74 -25.04
CA GLY A 100 0.40 -6.87 -24.60
C GLY A 100 -0.37 -8.06 -24.03
N GLY A 101 -1.53 -8.41 -24.58
CA GLY A 101 -2.37 -9.52 -24.11
C GLY A 101 -3.45 -9.13 -23.10
N ALA A 102 -3.30 -7.99 -22.41
CA ALA A 102 -4.33 -7.42 -21.53
C ALA A 102 -5.31 -6.55 -22.33
N GLN A 103 -6.57 -6.49 -21.94
CA GLN A 103 -7.58 -5.72 -22.64
C GLN A 103 -8.73 -5.29 -21.74
N GLU A 104 -9.34 -4.13 -22.11
CA GLU A 104 -10.58 -3.65 -21.54
C GLU A 104 -11.61 -3.32 -22.60
N ASN A 105 -12.89 -3.53 -22.27
CA ASN A 105 -14.00 -3.18 -23.11
C ASN A 105 -14.46 -1.76 -22.80
N ILE A 106 -14.72 -0.96 -23.84
CA ILE A 106 -15.26 0.40 -23.69
C ILE A 106 -16.55 0.54 -24.49
N THR A 107 -17.43 1.41 -24.01
CA THR A 107 -18.63 1.83 -24.74
C THR A 107 -18.48 3.28 -25.14
N ILE A 108 -18.41 3.54 -26.44
CA ILE A 108 -18.27 4.90 -27.01
C ILE A 108 -19.61 5.49 -27.37
N SER A 109 -19.69 6.81 -27.38
CA SER A 109 -20.83 7.60 -27.87
C SER A 109 -20.34 8.69 -28.82
N SER A 110 -21.22 9.51 -29.32
CA SER A 110 -20.86 10.69 -30.13
C SER A 110 -20.16 11.81 -29.31
N THR A 111 -20.19 11.72 -27.98
CA THR A 111 -19.50 12.65 -27.10
C THR A 111 -18.06 12.19 -26.88
N PRO A 112 -17.04 13.02 -27.13
CA PRO A 112 -15.65 12.71 -26.83
C PRO A 112 -15.47 12.40 -25.33
N THR A 113 -15.06 11.16 -25.02
CA THR A 113 -14.93 10.67 -23.64
C THR A 113 -13.54 10.10 -23.42
N TYR A 114 -12.94 10.38 -22.25
CA TYR A 114 -11.71 9.75 -21.83
C TYR A 114 -12.02 8.39 -21.22
N PHE A 115 -11.24 7.41 -21.65
CA PHE A 115 -11.18 6.07 -21.06
C PHE A 115 -9.77 5.88 -20.48
N GLU A 116 -9.69 5.43 -19.24
CA GLU A 116 -8.42 5.18 -18.56
C GLU A 116 -8.49 3.83 -17.86
N PHE A 117 -7.46 3.00 -18.06
CA PHE A 117 -7.37 1.66 -17.50
C PHE A 117 -5.93 1.35 -17.09
N GLU A 118 -5.81 0.51 -16.08
CA GLU A 118 -4.55 -0.09 -15.71
C GLU A 118 -4.49 -1.51 -16.28
N LEU A 119 -3.51 -1.77 -17.14
CA LEU A 119 -3.37 -3.01 -17.88
C LEU A 119 -1.95 -3.58 -17.70
N THR A 120 -1.84 -4.83 -17.27
CA THR A 120 -0.55 -5.53 -17.16
C THR A 120 -0.29 -6.35 -18.42
N ALA A 121 0.68 -5.93 -19.21
CA ALA A 121 1.06 -6.61 -20.44
C ALA A 121 1.69 -7.97 -20.14
N THR A 122 1.16 -9.05 -20.70
CA THR A 122 1.70 -10.41 -20.58
C THR A 122 2.63 -10.81 -21.72
N ASN A 123 2.64 -10.03 -22.81
CA ASN A 123 3.45 -10.25 -24.00
C ASN A 123 3.78 -8.94 -24.74
N THR A 124 4.40 -9.03 -25.91
CA THR A 124 4.86 -7.90 -26.73
C THR A 124 3.81 -7.36 -27.72
N GLY A 125 2.54 -7.69 -27.53
CA GLY A 125 1.44 -7.22 -28.41
C GLY A 125 1.26 -5.71 -28.34
N MET A 126 1.08 -5.08 -29.51
CA MET A 126 0.95 -3.63 -29.68
C MET A 126 -0.25 -3.05 -28.91
N LEU A 127 -0.17 -1.77 -28.52
CA LEU A 127 -1.36 -1.05 -28.10
C LEU A 127 -2.33 -0.96 -29.27
N THR A 128 -3.54 -1.47 -29.10
CA THR A 128 -4.57 -1.56 -30.15
C THR A 128 -5.90 -1.06 -29.61
N ILE A 129 -6.53 -0.15 -30.37
CA ILE A 129 -7.89 0.33 -30.11
C ILE A 129 -8.74 -0.14 -31.29
N TYR A 130 -9.68 -1.05 -31.04
CA TYR A 130 -10.35 -1.74 -32.12
C TYR A 130 -11.77 -2.19 -31.77
N ARG A 131 -12.58 -2.40 -32.79
CA ARG A 131 -13.87 -3.11 -32.66
C ARG A 131 -13.63 -4.63 -32.68
N ALA A 132 -14.10 -5.29 -31.64
CA ALA A 132 -13.85 -6.72 -31.45
C ALA A 132 -14.87 -7.64 -32.12
N VAL A 133 -15.97 -7.09 -32.66
CA VAL A 133 -17.05 -7.83 -33.33
C VAL A 133 -17.28 -7.27 -34.72
N SER A 134 -17.92 -8.06 -35.61
CA SER A 134 -18.35 -7.57 -36.93
C SER A 134 -19.44 -6.53 -36.79
N GLY A 135 -19.52 -5.57 -37.73
CA GLY A 135 -20.48 -4.50 -37.73
C GLY A 135 -20.41 -3.65 -38.98
N ASP A 136 -20.83 -2.38 -38.89
CA ASP A 136 -20.78 -1.41 -39.98
C ASP A 136 -19.35 -0.99 -40.38
N THR A 137 -19.23 -0.23 -41.46
CA THR A 137 -17.96 0.30 -41.99
C THR A 137 -17.77 1.78 -41.64
N GLY A 138 -18.50 2.30 -40.66
CA GLY A 138 -18.38 3.69 -40.23
C GLY A 138 -17.09 4.04 -39.53
N THR A 139 -17.00 5.26 -39.06
CA THR A 139 -15.80 5.82 -38.45
C THR A 139 -15.94 6.02 -36.95
N TYR A 140 -14.82 6.02 -36.24
CA TYR A 140 -14.65 6.54 -34.89
C TYR A 140 -13.35 7.35 -34.80
N PHE A 141 -13.19 8.14 -33.74
CA PHE A 141 -12.06 9.03 -33.54
C PHE A 141 -11.29 8.68 -32.28
N ILE A 142 -9.97 8.89 -32.35
CA ILE A 142 -9.03 8.74 -31.23
C ILE A 142 -8.22 10.01 -31.09
N ASP A 143 -7.98 10.44 -29.85
CA ASP A 143 -7.15 11.58 -29.51
C ASP A 143 -6.56 11.42 -28.11
N ASP A 144 -5.57 12.25 -27.73
CA ASP A 144 -4.97 12.32 -26.39
C ASP A 144 -4.61 10.94 -25.80
N VAL A 145 -3.91 10.12 -26.57
CA VAL A 145 -3.51 8.77 -26.14
C VAL A 145 -2.25 8.82 -25.30
N THR A 146 -2.29 8.27 -24.11
CA THR A 146 -1.11 8.06 -23.27
C THR A 146 -0.98 6.61 -22.85
N ALA A 147 0.25 6.14 -22.71
CA ALA A 147 0.58 4.87 -22.08
C ALA A 147 1.78 5.11 -21.15
N LYS A 148 1.54 5.04 -19.84
CA LYS A 148 2.52 5.33 -18.79
C LYS A 148 2.84 4.07 -18.02
N GLU A 149 4.11 3.71 -17.93
CA GLU A 149 4.53 2.57 -17.11
C GLU A 149 4.29 2.88 -15.62
N VAL A 150 3.71 1.91 -14.92
CA VAL A 150 3.47 1.98 -13.47
C VAL A 150 4.44 1.02 -12.78
N THR A 151 5.30 1.56 -11.94
CA THR A 151 6.24 0.77 -11.14
C THR A 151 5.79 0.74 -9.70
N ARG A 152 5.61 -0.45 -9.13
CA ARG A 152 5.23 -0.68 -7.73
C ARG A 152 6.30 -1.42 -6.92
N ASP A 153 7.29 -1.99 -7.59
CA ASP A 153 8.42 -2.66 -6.95
C ASP A 153 9.52 -1.65 -6.59
N ASN A 154 10.09 -1.80 -5.41
CA ASN A 154 11.16 -0.93 -4.88
C ASN A 154 10.74 0.56 -4.75
N VAL A 155 9.46 0.83 -4.55
CA VAL A 155 8.94 2.18 -4.32
C VAL A 155 8.81 2.42 -2.82
N PRO A 156 9.46 3.44 -2.25
CA PRO A 156 9.26 3.81 -0.86
C PRO A 156 7.81 4.22 -0.60
N ARG A 157 7.23 3.72 0.49
CA ARG A 157 5.89 4.14 0.89
C ARG A 157 5.96 5.43 1.70
N ILE A 158 5.61 6.53 1.07
CA ILE A 158 5.43 7.82 1.72
C ILE A 158 3.96 7.90 2.14
N ASP A 159 3.70 7.74 3.42
CA ASP A 159 2.36 7.60 3.99
C ASP A 159 1.94 8.89 4.70
N TYR A 160 0.70 9.32 4.48
CA TYR A 160 0.11 10.55 5.02
C TYR A 160 -0.94 10.28 6.10
N THR A 161 -1.02 9.06 6.64
CA THR A 161 -1.94 8.72 7.73
C THR A 161 -1.79 9.71 8.90
N GLY A 162 -2.91 10.27 9.34
CA GLY A 162 -2.94 11.30 10.39
C GLY A 162 -2.81 12.73 9.87
N GLY A 163 -2.59 12.91 8.57
CA GLY A 163 -2.43 14.21 7.92
C GLY A 163 -1.11 14.91 8.24
N GLY A 164 -0.88 16.08 7.64
CA GLY A 164 0.32 16.89 7.88
C GLY A 164 1.59 16.37 7.18
N CYS A 165 2.72 16.34 7.91
CA CYS A 165 3.99 15.88 7.34
C CYS A 165 3.98 14.36 7.14
N PRO A 166 4.27 13.86 5.94
CA PRO A 166 4.29 12.43 5.68
C PRO A 166 5.47 11.74 6.38
N HIS A 167 5.39 10.40 6.42
CA HIS A 167 6.46 9.55 6.91
C HIS A 167 6.74 8.39 5.97
N ILE A 168 7.95 7.86 6.01
CA ILE A 168 8.24 6.56 5.40
C ILE A 168 7.60 5.49 6.28
N LEU A 169 6.76 4.64 5.68
CA LEU A 169 6.14 3.51 6.33
C LEU A 169 6.90 2.23 5.97
N ALA A 170 7.47 1.58 6.98
CA ALA A 170 8.12 0.28 6.84
C ALA A 170 7.33 -0.80 7.58
N GLU A 171 6.86 -1.82 6.86
CA GLU A 171 6.03 -2.90 7.41
C GLU A 171 6.57 -4.30 7.09
N PRO A 172 6.31 -5.30 7.94
CA PRO A 172 6.67 -6.68 7.70
C PRO A 172 5.87 -7.28 6.54
N MET A 173 6.29 -8.44 6.06
CA MET A 173 5.49 -9.27 5.17
C MET A 173 4.20 -9.65 5.86
N ARG A 174 3.07 -9.52 5.19
CA ARG A 174 1.74 -9.91 5.67
C ARG A 174 0.90 -10.49 4.54
N THR A 175 -0.05 -11.35 4.91
CA THR A 175 -1.01 -11.95 3.99
C THR A 175 -2.41 -11.60 4.45
N ASN A 176 -3.22 -10.98 3.57
CA ASN A 176 -4.65 -10.85 3.80
C ASN A 176 -5.34 -12.17 3.49
N LEU A 177 -5.85 -12.83 4.52
CA LEU A 177 -6.51 -14.14 4.43
C LEU A 177 -8.01 -14.04 4.09
N ILE A 178 -8.61 -12.86 4.13
CA ILE A 178 -9.99 -12.66 3.69
C ILE A 178 -10.01 -12.67 2.15
N PRO A 179 -10.66 -13.64 1.50
CA PRO A 179 -10.97 -13.57 0.08
C PRO A 179 -11.87 -12.41 -0.25
N TYR A 180 -12.29 -11.92 -1.21
CA TYR A 180 -13.30 -10.89 -1.50
C TYR A 180 -13.30 -9.73 -0.49
N SER A 181 -12.13 -9.09 -0.30
CA SER A 181 -11.95 -8.05 0.72
C SER A 181 -12.76 -6.76 0.46
N GLU A 182 -13.29 -6.58 -0.75
CA GLU A 182 -14.10 -5.43 -1.17
C GLU A 182 -15.51 -5.83 -1.68
N ASP A 183 -15.77 -7.10 -1.94
CA ASP A 183 -17.05 -7.60 -2.45
C ASP A 183 -17.76 -8.44 -1.36
N LEU A 184 -18.61 -7.79 -0.58
CA LEU A 184 -19.35 -8.44 0.49
C LEU A 184 -20.53 -9.28 -0.03
N THR A 185 -20.87 -9.23 -1.33
CA THR A 185 -21.92 -10.09 -1.89
C THR A 185 -21.55 -11.56 -1.87
N GLU A 186 -20.23 -11.87 -1.88
CA GLU A 186 -19.68 -13.21 -1.77
C GLU A 186 -19.63 -13.76 -0.32
N TRP A 187 -19.84 -12.88 0.68
CA TRP A 187 -19.77 -13.24 2.10
C TRP A 187 -21.03 -13.94 2.58
N ASN A 188 -20.89 -14.74 3.64
CA ASN A 188 -22.01 -15.37 4.33
C ASN A 188 -22.79 -14.35 5.15
N LYS A 189 -24.11 -14.32 4.99
CA LYS A 189 -24.97 -13.31 5.64
C LYS A 189 -26.31 -13.88 6.12
N GLY A 190 -26.90 -13.20 7.09
CA GLY A 190 -28.28 -13.40 7.52
C GLY A 190 -29.28 -12.74 6.55
N ASN A 191 -30.36 -12.14 7.08
CA ASN A 191 -31.41 -11.54 6.26
C ASN A 191 -31.07 -10.15 5.70
N LEU A 192 -29.91 -9.59 6.05
CA LEU A 192 -29.49 -8.28 5.54
C LEU A 192 -29.34 -8.27 4.02
N THR A 193 -29.56 -7.11 3.41
CA THR A 193 -29.34 -6.89 1.99
C THR A 193 -28.10 -6.05 1.73
N ILE A 194 -27.47 -6.24 0.58
CA ILE A 194 -26.25 -5.55 0.17
C ILE A 194 -26.51 -4.80 -1.13
N ALA A 195 -26.29 -3.49 -1.11
CA ALA A 195 -26.15 -2.68 -2.32
C ALA A 195 -24.64 -2.62 -2.66
N SER A 196 -24.27 -3.37 -3.70
CA SER A 196 -22.87 -3.49 -4.12
C SER A 196 -22.40 -2.23 -4.81
N ASN A 197 -21.15 -1.82 -4.53
CA ASN A 197 -20.49 -0.63 -5.11
C ASN A 197 -21.36 0.65 -4.97
N ASP A 198 -22.01 0.83 -3.83
CA ASP A 198 -23.01 1.87 -3.62
C ASP A 198 -22.42 3.25 -3.33
N ILE A 199 -21.31 3.31 -2.58
CA ILE A 199 -20.67 4.57 -2.20
C ILE A 199 -19.17 4.58 -2.49
N ILE A 200 -18.60 5.79 -2.47
CA ILE A 200 -17.14 6.00 -2.62
C ILE A 200 -16.42 5.46 -1.38
N SER A 201 -15.48 4.56 -1.59
CA SER A 201 -14.64 3.91 -0.58
C SER A 201 -13.43 4.77 -0.16
N PRO A 202 -12.62 4.31 0.80
CA PRO A 202 -11.35 4.96 1.17
C PRO A 202 -10.31 5.09 0.04
N ASP A 203 -10.44 4.33 -1.06
CA ASP A 203 -9.53 4.47 -2.21
C ASP A 203 -9.97 5.55 -3.22
N GLY A 204 -11.11 6.20 -2.98
CA GLY A 204 -11.66 7.24 -3.84
C GLY A 204 -12.50 6.73 -5.01
N THR A 205 -12.71 5.42 -5.14
CA THR A 205 -13.56 4.82 -6.17
C THR A 205 -14.90 4.37 -5.60
N GLN A 206 -15.92 4.22 -6.44
CA GLN A 206 -17.24 3.76 -6.02
C GLN A 206 -17.28 2.22 -6.02
N ASN A 207 -16.68 1.61 -4.97
CA ASN A 207 -16.57 0.17 -4.80
C ASN A 207 -16.80 -0.31 -3.36
N ALA A 208 -17.38 0.54 -2.49
CA ALA A 208 -17.79 0.12 -1.16
C ALA A 208 -19.25 -0.35 -1.16
N ASP A 209 -19.51 -1.38 -0.38
CA ASP A 209 -20.83 -2.01 -0.26
C ASP A 209 -21.62 -1.43 0.91
N THR A 210 -22.90 -1.10 0.67
CA THR A 210 -23.84 -0.67 1.72
C THR A 210 -24.74 -1.84 2.15
N LEU A 211 -24.75 -2.07 3.46
CA LEU A 211 -25.56 -3.10 4.09
C LEU A 211 -26.81 -2.47 4.71
N ASP A 212 -27.99 -3.04 4.45
CA ASP A 212 -29.25 -2.70 5.08
C ASP A 212 -29.68 -3.85 6.01
N VAL A 213 -29.82 -3.54 7.29
CA VAL A 213 -30.17 -4.46 8.38
C VAL A 213 -31.67 -4.33 8.67
N PRO A 214 -32.51 -5.21 8.17
CA PRO A 214 -33.96 -5.12 8.30
C PRO A 214 -34.51 -5.77 9.57
N ASP A 215 -33.73 -6.62 10.26
CA ASP A 215 -34.24 -7.45 11.35
C ASP A 215 -33.19 -7.68 12.46
N THR A 216 -33.60 -8.36 13.50
CA THR A 216 -32.76 -8.85 14.59
C THR A 216 -31.98 -10.10 14.20
N ASN A 217 -30.84 -10.30 14.84
CA ASN A 217 -29.95 -11.45 14.60
C ASN A 217 -29.32 -11.50 13.20
N ASP A 218 -29.21 -10.37 12.55
CA ASP A 218 -28.50 -10.27 11.29
C ASP A 218 -26.98 -10.27 11.49
N PHE A 219 -26.30 -10.79 10.49
CA PHE A 219 -24.84 -10.90 10.50
C PHE A 219 -24.28 -10.90 9.09
N ILE A 220 -22.99 -10.58 8.99
CA ILE A 220 -22.17 -10.83 7.81
C ILE A 220 -20.77 -11.25 8.25
N TYR A 221 -20.26 -12.34 7.70
CA TYR A 221 -18.92 -12.86 7.98
C TYR A 221 -18.29 -13.51 6.77
N GLU A 222 -16.95 -13.59 6.82
CA GLU A 222 -16.17 -14.42 5.91
C GLU A 222 -15.36 -15.44 6.70
N GLY A 223 -15.17 -16.62 6.07
CA GLY A 223 -14.39 -17.71 6.63
C GLY A 223 -12.91 -17.59 6.28
N ALA A 224 -12.02 -17.95 7.22
CA ALA A 224 -10.60 -18.00 6.93
C ALA A 224 -9.92 -19.17 7.66
N THR A 225 -8.98 -19.82 6.96
CA THR A 225 -8.10 -20.83 7.57
C THR A 225 -7.04 -20.16 8.41
N THR A 226 -6.81 -20.67 9.62
CA THR A 226 -5.86 -20.11 10.59
C THR A 226 -4.95 -21.18 11.16
N ILE A 227 -3.89 -20.75 11.85
CA ILE A 227 -2.99 -21.61 12.63
C ILE A 227 -3.41 -21.52 14.10
N ALA A 228 -3.46 -22.65 14.78
CA ALA A 228 -3.79 -22.71 16.21
C ALA A 228 -2.74 -21.98 17.07
N SER A 229 -3.18 -21.41 18.19
CA SER A 229 -2.32 -20.71 19.16
C SER A 229 -1.48 -19.59 18.55
N THR A 230 -2.04 -18.91 17.55
CA THR A 230 -1.40 -17.85 16.77
C THR A 230 -2.19 -16.56 16.88
N GLU A 231 -1.49 -15.43 16.97
CA GLU A 231 -2.10 -14.11 17.05
C GLU A 231 -2.47 -13.62 15.67
N TYR A 232 -3.68 -13.07 15.54
CA TYR A 232 -4.25 -12.47 14.32
C TYR A 232 -4.86 -11.11 14.61
N VAL A 233 -4.97 -10.31 13.56
CA VAL A 233 -5.73 -9.07 13.60
C VAL A 233 -6.73 -9.06 12.44
N PHE A 234 -8.00 -8.81 12.76
CA PHE A 234 -9.06 -8.54 11.80
C PHE A 234 -9.28 -7.05 11.70
N SER A 235 -9.35 -6.51 10.48
CA SER A 235 -9.61 -5.09 10.25
C SER A 235 -10.47 -4.88 9.02
N PHE A 236 -11.25 -3.79 9.00
CA PHE A 236 -12.06 -3.35 7.87
C PHE A 236 -12.38 -1.85 8.02
N TYR A 237 -12.75 -1.23 6.92
CA TYR A 237 -13.24 0.14 6.93
C TYR A 237 -14.76 0.14 7.02
N VAL A 238 -15.30 1.05 7.82
CA VAL A 238 -16.74 1.20 8.03
C VAL A 238 -17.12 2.67 8.00
N LYS A 239 -18.27 2.96 7.40
CA LYS A 239 -18.94 4.25 7.44
C LYS A 239 -20.38 4.04 7.87
N ARG A 240 -20.82 4.73 8.92
CA ARG A 240 -22.16 4.57 9.47
C ARG A 240 -23.16 5.30 8.59
N GLY A 241 -24.28 4.65 8.29
CA GLY A 241 -25.47 5.23 7.69
C GLY A 241 -26.51 5.57 8.77
N THR A 242 -27.68 4.98 8.66
CA THR A 242 -28.81 5.20 9.57
C THR A 242 -28.81 4.32 10.81
N ILE A 243 -27.99 3.24 10.84
CA ILE A 243 -27.92 2.33 11.99
C ILE A 243 -27.38 3.05 13.24
N ALA A 244 -27.90 2.70 14.42
CA ALA A 244 -27.37 3.23 15.68
C ALA A 244 -25.97 2.68 15.95
N GLU A 245 -25.03 3.54 16.36
CA GLU A 245 -23.64 3.16 16.63
C GLU A 245 -23.54 2.01 17.66
N SER A 246 -24.38 2.02 18.69
CA SER A 246 -24.42 0.97 19.71
C SER A 246 -24.75 -0.43 19.16
N SER A 247 -25.24 -0.52 17.93
CA SER A 247 -25.58 -1.78 17.25
C SER A 247 -24.44 -2.32 16.39
N LEU A 248 -23.39 -1.53 16.13
CA LEU A 248 -22.23 -1.94 15.38
C LEU A 248 -21.33 -2.82 16.26
N LYS A 249 -21.33 -4.12 15.99
CA LYS A 249 -20.55 -5.11 16.73
C LYS A 249 -19.86 -6.07 15.78
N LEU A 250 -18.61 -6.39 16.08
CA LEU A 250 -17.83 -7.43 15.42
C LEU A 250 -17.74 -8.67 16.33
N ALA A 251 -17.43 -9.81 15.72
CA ALA A 251 -17.12 -11.05 16.44
C ALA A 251 -16.10 -11.89 15.67
N VAL A 252 -15.42 -12.79 16.37
CA VAL A 252 -14.62 -13.85 15.76
C VAL A 252 -15.05 -15.17 16.38
N TYR A 253 -15.46 -16.11 15.55
CA TYR A 253 -15.93 -17.41 15.97
C TYR A 253 -14.98 -18.52 15.51
N ASP A 254 -14.57 -19.38 16.44
CA ASP A 254 -13.81 -20.59 16.14
C ASP A 254 -14.76 -21.66 15.63
N ASP A 255 -14.75 -21.91 14.34
CA ASP A 255 -15.63 -22.90 13.69
C ASP A 255 -15.17 -24.33 13.96
N THR A 256 -13.91 -24.52 14.35
CA THR A 256 -13.36 -25.83 14.70
C THR A 256 -13.83 -26.30 16.09
N ASN A 257 -13.77 -25.40 17.07
CA ASN A 257 -14.10 -25.69 18.46
C ASN A 257 -15.54 -25.25 18.85
N ASN A 258 -16.29 -24.65 17.92
CA ASN A 258 -17.64 -24.14 18.11
C ASN A 258 -17.78 -23.14 19.28
N ALA A 259 -16.91 -22.13 19.33
CA ALA A 259 -16.87 -21.13 20.38
C ALA A 259 -16.48 -19.75 19.87
N PHE A 260 -16.96 -18.69 20.53
CA PHE A 260 -16.46 -17.34 20.23
C PHE A 260 -15.07 -17.13 20.82
N ILE A 261 -14.13 -16.64 20.00
CA ILE A 261 -12.84 -16.10 20.42
C ILE A 261 -13.07 -14.65 20.86
N VAL A 262 -13.79 -13.89 20.04
CA VAL A 262 -14.22 -12.51 20.31
C VAL A 262 -15.75 -12.47 20.16
N SER A 263 -16.46 -12.06 21.21
CA SER A 263 -17.91 -12.05 21.21
C SER A 263 -18.47 -10.63 21.27
N ASP A 264 -19.11 -10.22 20.19
CA ASP A 264 -19.96 -9.01 20.10
C ASP A 264 -19.31 -7.72 20.65
N ILE A 265 -18.06 -7.46 20.27
CA ILE A 265 -17.36 -6.24 20.63
C ILE A 265 -17.92 -5.06 19.85
N SER A 266 -18.38 -4.03 20.56
CA SER A 266 -18.86 -2.79 19.94
C SER A 266 -17.69 -2.01 19.33
N TYR A 267 -17.92 -1.42 18.15
CA TYR A 267 -16.99 -0.52 17.51
C TYR A 267 -17.69 0.79 17.10
N SER A 268 -16.91 1.87 17.04
CA SER A 268 -17.39 3.17 16.59
C SER A 268 -17.21 3.34 15.10
N ALA A 269 -18.14 4.04 14.46
CA ALA A 269 -18.07 4.43 13.05
C ALA A 269 -18.63 5.83 12.87
N SER A 270 -17.91 6.68 12.15
CA SER A 270 -18.38 8.01 11.76
C SER A 270 -19.46 7.89 10.67
N ASP A 271 -20.37 8.86 10.62
CA ASP A 271 -21.36 8.99 9.53
C ASP A 271 -20.86 9.87 8.37
N SER A 272 -19.81 10.66 8.60
CA SER A 272 -19.18 11.52 7.58
C SER A 272 -17.91 10.92 6.97
N GLU A 273 -17.10 10.26 7.79
CA GLU A 273 -15.78 9.76 7.40
C GLU A 273 -15.67 8.24 7.56
N TRP A 274 -14.78 7.62 6.76
CA TRP A 274 -14.44 6.23 6.93
C TRP A 274 -13.61 6.01 8.19
N THR A 275 -13.97 5.01 8.98
CA THR A 275 -13.26 4.58 10.19
C THR A 275 -12.67 3.20 9.95
N ARG A 276 -11.38 2.99 10.17
CA ARG A 276 -10.78 1.66 10.16
C ARG A 276 -10.95 1.02 11.53
N VAL A 277 -11.69 -0.06 11.59
CA VAL A 277 -11.87 -0.90 12.79
C VAL A 277 -10.79 -1.97 12.79
N THR A 278 -10.21 -2.25 13.97
CA THR A 278 -9.19 -3.29 14.15
C THR A 278 -9.48 -4.09 15.41
N GLN A 279 -9.33 -5.41 15.35
CA GLN A 279 -9.48 -6.30 16.49
C GLN A 279 -8.42 -7.40 16.44
N SER A 280 -7.49 -7.40 17.40
CA SER A 280 -6.53 -8.50 17.60
C SER A 280 -7.15 -9.60 18.44
N PHE A 281 -6.72 -10.83 18.18
CA PHE A 281 -7.13 -12.02 18.94
C PHE A 281 -6.11 -13.14 18.77
N THR A 282 -6.11 -14.10 19.70
CA THR A 282 -5.28 -15.32 19.58
C THR A 282 -6.18 -16.52 19.35
N THR A 283 -5.91 -17.30 18.32
CA THR A 283 -6.62 -18.55 18.06
C THR A 283 -6.37 -19.57 19.16
N PRO A 284 -7.40 -20.27 19.68
CA PRO A 284 -7.23 -21.34 20.66
C PRO A 284 -6.45 -22.54 20.10
N VAL A 285 -6.05 -23.43 21.00
CA VAL A 285 -5.47 -24.72 20.63
C VAL A 285 -6.46 -25.49 19.74
N GLY A 286 -5.97 -26.01 18.63
CA GLY A 286 -6.78 -26.77 17.67
C GLY A 286 -7.62 -25.94 16.69
N CYS A 287 -7.70 -24.62 16.85
CA CYS A 287 -8.43 -23.76 15.94
C CYS A 287 -7.71 -23.65 14.59
N ILE A 288 -8.35 -24.14 13.54
CA ILE A 288 -7.82 -24.10 12.16
C ILE A 288 -8.74 -23.37 11.18
N LEU A 289 -9.95 -23.02 11.61
CA LEU A 289 -10.95 -22.31 10.81
C LEU A 289 -11.72 -21.35 11.69
N ILE A 290 -11.84 -20.11 11.23
CA ILE A 290 -12.62 -19.08 11.92
C ILE A 290 -13.67 -18.45 10.98
N ARG A 291 -14.67 -17.78 11.60
CA ARG A 291 -15.55 -16.81 10.95
C ARG A 291 -15.25 -15.43 11.51
N ALA A 292 -14.85 -14.52 10.63
CA ALA A 292 -14.61 -13.11 10.96
C ALA A 292 -15.87 -12.30 10.62
N TYR A 293 -16.61 -11.86 11.65
CA TYR A 293 -17.84 -11.09 11.49
C TYR A 293 -17.52 -9.60 11.46
N ALA A 294 -17.73 -8.95 10.32
CA ALA A 294 -17.69 -7.48 10.24
C ALA A 294 -18.90 -6.86 10.93
N PHE A 295 -20.01 -7.59 10.98
CA PHE A 295 -21.20 -7.20 11.71
C PHE A 295 -21.91 -8.45 12.26
N ARG A 296 -22.36 -8.33 13.51
CA ARG A 296 -23.24 -9.30 14.17
C ARG A 296 -24.11 -8.58 15.17
N ASN A 297 -25.42 -8.64 14.99
CA ASN A 297 -26.37 -7.97 15.84
C ASN A 297 -27.34 -8.95 16.51
N SER A 298 -27.49 -8.85 17.81
CA SER A 298 -28.47 -9.61 18.60
C SER A 298 -29.63 -8.73 19.11
N SER A 299 -29.70 -7.45 18.70
CA SER A 299 -30.71 -6.49 19.13
C SER A 299 -31.57 -5.98 17.96
N SER A 300 -32.68 -5.33 18.25
CA SER A 300 -33.70 -4.89 17.29
C SER A 300 -33.38 -3.58 16.56
N THR A 301 -32.12 -3.21 16.41
CA THR A 301 -31.76 -1.94 15.77
C THR A 301 -31.57 -2.15 14.26
N LEU A 302 -32.39 -1.44 13.50
CA LEU A 302 -32.44 -1.45 12.04
C LEU A 302 -31.64 -0.30 11.47
N GLY A 303 -31.23 -0.39 10.22
CA GLY A 303 -30.59 0.71 9.50
C GLY A 303 -29.44 0.28 8.63
N THR A 304 -28.76 1.25 8.03
CA THR A 304 -27.71 1.06 7.04
C THR A 304 -26.32 1.42 7.56
N PHE A 305 -25.30 0.77 7.03
CA PHE A 305 -23.89 1.12 7.17
C PHE A 305 -23.13 0.56 5.97
N SER A 306 -21.95 1.10 5.70
CA SER A 306 -21.13 0.65 4.56
C SER A 306 -19.81 0.07 5.04
N VAL A 307 -19.31 -0.93 4.33
CA VAL A 307 -18.06 -1.64 4.65
C VAL A 307 -17.20 -1.73 3.40
N TRP A 308 -15.88 -1.68 3.61
CA TRP A 308 -14.86 -1.85 2.57
C TRP A 308 -13.55 -2.34 3.16
N GLY A 309 -12.75 -3.04 2.34
CA GLY A 309 -11.35 -3.30 2.63
C GLY A 309 -11.12 -4.21 3.84
N ALA A 310 -11.86 -5.32 3.92
CA ALA A 310 -11.70 -6.30 4.99
C ALA A 310 -10.37 -7.06 4.87
N GLN A 311 -9.70 -7.27 6.01
CA GLN A 311 -8.38 -7.88 6.07
C GLN A 311 -8.22 -8.69 7.35
N LEU A 312 -7.72 -9.92 7.23
CA LEU A 312 -7.28 -10.77 8.33
C LEU A 312 -5.81 -11.12 8.13
N GLU A 313 -4.97 -10.78 9.09
CA GLU A 313 -3.53 -10.97 9.04
C GLU A 313 -3.02 -11.72 10.28
N GLU A 314 -2.00 -12.54 10.13
CA GLU A 314 -1.22 -13.03 11.26
C GLU A 314 -0.37 -11.87 11.84
N GLY A 315 -0.45 -11.64 13.14
CA GLY A 315 0.31 -10.61 13.86
C GLY A 315 -0.51 -9.84 14.88
N SER A 316 0.17 -8.96 15.63
CA SER A 316 -0.37 -8.20 16.77
C SER A 316 -1.08 -6.91 16.38
N TYR A 317 -0.88 -6.41 15.16
CA TYR A 317 -1.44 -5.15 14.65
C TYR A 317 -1.76 -5.23 13.17
N ALA A 318 -2.75 -4.42 12.74
CA ALA A 318 -3.12 -4.30 11.34
C ALA A 318 -2.09 -3.48 10.57
N THR A 319 -1.65 -4.03 9.43
CA THR A 319 -0.79 -3.31 8.49
C THR A 319 -1.63 -2.55 7.46
N SER A 320 -0.99 -1.83 6.53
CA SER A 320 -1.70 -1.16 5.44
C SER A 320 -2.53 -2.17 4.64
N TYR A 321 -3.62 -1.71 4.06
CA TYR A 321 -4.59 -2.56 3.38
C TYR A 321 -3.94 -3.37 2.25
N ILE A 322 -4.28 -4.65 2.16
CA ILE A 322 -3.83 -5.60 1.14
C ILE A 322 -5.07 -6.10 0.40
N PRO A 323 -5.36 -5.58 -0.80
CA PRO A 323 -6.52 -6.02 -1.58
C PRO A 323 -6.47 -7.51 -1.92
N ASN A 324 -7.61 -8.19 -1.78
CA ASN A 324 -7.79 -9.57 -2.20
C ASN A 324 -9.14 -9.72 -2.93
N PHE A 325 -9.08 -10.06 -4.21
CA PHE A 325 -10.23 -10.16 -5.11
C PHE A 325 -10.58 -11.62 -5.42
N GLY A 326 -10.71 -12.47 -4.39
CA GLY A 326 -11.16 -13.86 -4.50
C GLY A 326 -10.03 -14.90 -4.44
N THR A 327 -8.83 -14.55 -3.99
CA THR A 327 -7.75 -15.52 -3.77
C THR A 327 -7.92 -16.21 -2.42
N ALA A 328 -8.44 -17.44 -2.44
CA ALA A 328 -8.80 -18.20 -1.24
C ALA A 328 -7.63 -18.50 -0.27
N LEU A 329 -6.41 -18.58 -0.77
CA LEU A 329 -5.19 -18.78 0.05
C LEU A 329 -4.60 -17.47 0.58
N GLY A 330 -5.25 -16.35 0.27
CA GLY A 330 -4.79 -15.02 0.66
C GLY A 330 -3.83 -14.37 -0.35
N VAL A 331 -3.68 -13.06 -0.21
CA VAL A 331 -2.76 -12.22 -1.00
C VAL A 331 -1.66 -11.71 -0.09
N THR A 332 -0.40 -12.00 -0.46
CA THR A 332 0.76 -11.61 0.34
C THR A 332 1.38 -10.32 -0.20
N ARG A 333 1.60 -9.36 0.71
CA ARG A 333 2.47 -8.21 0.51
C ARG A 333 3.84 -8.54 1.09
N ASN A 334 4.90 -8.36 0.29
CA ASN A 334 6.27 -8.51 0.76
C ASN A 334 6.61 -7.45 1.83
N GLN A 335 7.62 -7.77 2.66
CA GLN A 335 8.18 -6.83 3.62
C GLN A 335 8.85 -5.64 2.95
N ASP A 336 8.85 -4.49 3.62
CA ASP A 336 9.66 -3.37 3.19
C ASP A 336 11.12 -3.55 3.63
N ILE A 337 12.04 -3.27 2.71
CA ILE A 337 13.48 -3.30 2.95
C ILE A 337 14.06 -1.99 2.41
N PHE A 338 14.70 -1.22 3.28
CA PHE A 338 15.37 0.01 2.90
C PHE A 338 16.85 -0.11 3.30
N THR A 339 17.72 -0.10 2.30
CA THR A 339 19.17 -0.10 2.48
C THR A 339 19.78 0.86 1.48
N ARG A 340 20.74 1.64 1.94
CA ARG A 340 21.60 2.47 1.13
C ARG A 340 23.04 2.15 1.47
N ASP A 341 23.72 1.48 0.57
CA ASP A 341 25.13 1.12 0.61
C ASP A 341 26.00 2.09 -0.22
N GLY A 342 27.32 1.96 -0.09
CA GLY A 342 28.28 2.78 -0.82
C GLY A 342 28.29 4.25 -0.40
N ILE A 343 27.86 4.58 0.81
CA ILE A 343 27.76 5.96 1.33
C ILE A 343 28.84 6.30 2.36
N GLY A 344 29.94 5.56 2.42
CA GLY A 344 31.02 5.79 3.37
C GLY A 344 31.63 7.19 3.34
N SER A 345 31.55 7.89 2.21
CA SER A 345 31.94 9.31 2.12
C SER A 345 31.00 10.28 2.85
N LEU A 346 29.78 9.85 3.18
CA LEU A 346 28.76 10.62 3.89
C LEU A 346 28.69 10.28 5.38
N ILE A 347 29.41 9.24 5.82
CA ILE A 347 29.45 8.76 7.21
C ILE A 347 30.89 8.92 7.74
N ASN A 348 31.06 9.51 8.91
CA ASN A 348 32.31 9.49 9.61
C ASN A 348 32.32 8.33 10.62
N SER A 349 33.17 7.34 10.40
CA SER A 349 33.26 6.15 11.26
C SER A 349 33.89 6.43 12.63
N THR A 350 34.58 7.56 12.81
CA THR A 350 35.29 7.87 14.07
C THR A 350 34.47 8.67 15.07
N GLU A 351 33.50 9.42 14.56
CA GLU A 351 32.57 10.20 15.38
C GLU A 351 31.35 10.62 14.54
N GLY A 352 30.23 10.88 15.17
CA GLY A 352 29.07 11.40 14.49
C GLY A 352 27.80 11.39 15.34
N VAL A 353 26.67 11.65 14.67
CA VAL A 353 25.34 11.50 15.26
C VAL A 353 24.42 10.84 14.25
N LEU A 354 23.73 9.81 14.70
CA LEU A 354 22.58 9.25 14.01
C LEU A 354 21.30 9.87 14.64
N PHE A 355 20.59 10.68 13.87
CA PHE A 355 19.36 11.33 14.30
C PHE A 355 18.15 10.75 13.57
N LEU A 356 17.08 10.52 14.32
CA LEU A 356 15.82 9.96 13.84
C LEU A 356 14.63 10.66 14.49
N GLU A 357 13.55 10.85 13.72
CA GLU A 357 12.20 11.07 14.25
C GLU A 357 11.33 9.89 13.82
N ILE A 358 11.06 8.97 14.75
CA ILE A 358 10.44 7.66 14.49
C ILE A 358 9.34 7.32 15.48
N ALA A 359 8.41 6.44 15.02
CA ALA A 359 7.42 5.78 15.86
C ALA A 359 7.34 4.28 15.52
N ALA A 360 7.08 3.43 16.51
CA ALA A 360 6.83 2.02 16.29
C ALA A 360 5.42 1.79 15.70
N LEU A 361 5.16 0.60 15.16
CA LEU A 361 3.83 0.15 14.75
C LEU A 361 3.10 -0.59 15.87
N SER A 362 3.86 -1.18 16.80
CA SER A 362 3.35 -1.89 17.97
C SER A 362 4.43 -1.99 19.04
N ASP A 363 4.05 -2.03 20.31
CA ASP A 363 4.89 -2.38 21.45
C ASP A 363 4.66 -3.85 21.86
N ASP A 364 4.99 -4.77 20.95
CA ASP A 364 4.73 -6.21 21.07
C ASP A 364 5.94 -7.02 21.58
N GLY A 365 6.97 -6.37 22.09
CA GLY A 365 8.19 -7.00 22.57
C GLY A 365 9.13 -7.47 21.45
N THR A 366 8.85 -7.13 20.19
CA THR A 366 9.74 -7.46 19.08
C THR A 366 10.84 -6.40 18.93
N ASN A 367 12.10 -6.85 18.85
CA ASN A 367 13.21 -5.95 18.54
C ASN A 367 13.09 -5.42 17.10
N ARG A 368 13.22 -4.10 16.92
CA ARG A 368 13.19 -3.43 15.60
C ARG A 368 14.41 -2.54 15.46
N ILE A 369 15.34 -2.92 14.56
CA ILE A 369 16.70 -2.37 14.51
C ILE A 369 16.94 -1.67 13.18
N LEU A 370 17.47 -0.44 13.26
CA LEU A 370 18.04 0.30 12.13
C LEU A 370 19.41 0.87 12.50
N GLY A 371 20.20 1.23 11.51
CA GLY A 371 21.49 1.87 11.79
C GLY A 371 22.44 1.89 10.61
N MET A 372 23.67 2.22 10.94
CA MET A 372 24.81 2.26 10.02
C MET A 372 25.72 1.05 10.27
N SER A 373 26.28 0.47 9.20
CA SER A 373 27.18 -0.68 9.29
C SER A 373 28.27 -0.66 8.21
N ASN A 374 29.18 -1.62 8.30
CA ASN A 374 30.14 -1.93 7.23
C ASN A 374 29.70 -3.14 6.38
N GLY A 375 28.38 -3.31 6.22
CA GLY A 375 27.79 -4.44 5.50
C GLY A 375 27.29 -5.57 6.41
N GLY A 376 27.20 -5.34 7.73
CA GLY A 376 26.69 -6.37 8.64
C GLY A 376 26.42 -5.91 10.07
N PHE A 377 25.71 -6.76 10.82
CA PHE A 377 25.26 -6.47 12.18
C PHE A 377 26.40 -6.41 13.21
N ASN A 378 27.54 -7.06 12.93
CA ASN A 378 28.62 -7.19 13.92
C ASN A 378 29.47 -5.93 14.09
N ASP A 379 29.50 -5.07 13.07
CA ASP A 379 30.23 -3.80 13.07
C ASP A 379 29.27 -2.69 12.69
N SER A 380 28.63 -2.08 13.70
CA SER A 380 27.50 -1.19 13.46
C SER A 380 27.27 -0.17 14.58
N VAL A 381 26.60 0.93 14.20
CA VAL A 381 26.03 1.96 15.06
C VAL A 381 24.51 1.85 14.92
N LEU A 382 23.80 1.52 15.99
CA LEU A 382 22.42 1.07 15.96
C LEU A 382 21.52 1.92 16.85
N LEU A 383 20.29 2.12 16.38
CA LEU A 383 19.13 2.47 17.21
C LEU A 383 18.06 1.38 17.07
N ARG A 384 17.39 1.06 18.17
CA ARG A 384 16.32 0.06 18.13
C ARG A 384 15.23 0.34 19.15
N TYR A 385 14.03 -0.08 18.84
CA TYR A 385 13.04 -0.45 19.85
C TYR A 385 13.41 -1.82 20.38
N ASP A 386 13.56 -1.92 21.71
CA ASP A 386 13.98 -3.15 22.40
C ASP A 386 12.76 -4.03 22.73
N SER A 387 12.99 -5.27 23.15
CA SER A 387 11.97 -6.18 23.64
C SER A 387 11.33 -5.76 24.97
N GLY A 388 11.93 -4.79 25.68
CA GLY A 388 11.28 -4.15 26.84
C GLY A 388 10.23 -3.15 26.39
N SER A 389 9.10 -3.10 27.09
CA SER A 389 8.01 -2.18 26.76
C SER A 389 8.50 -0.72 26.76
N ASN A 390 8.12 0.01 25.72
CA ASN A 390 8.43 1.44 25.51
C ASN A 390 9.93 1.76 25.56
N LYS A 391 10.80 0.81 25.22
CA LYS A 391 12.23 0.95 25.41
C LYS A 391 12.97 1.24 24.10
N ILE A 392 13.77 2.32 24.12
CA ILE A 392 14.73 2.71 23.09
C ILE A 392 16.12 2.31 23.54
N THR A 393 16.91 1.70 22.66
CA THR A 393 18.29 1.33 22.91
C THR A 393 19.19 1.81 21.78
N ALA A 394 20.28 2.51 22.13
CA ALA A 394 21.35 2.90 21.22
C ALA A 394 22.60 2.06 21.49
N GLN A 395 23.26 1.57 20.44
CA GLN A 395 24.39 0.64 20.57
C GLN A 395 25.48 0.89 19.54
N VAL A 396 26.73 0.65 19.96
CA VAL A 396 27.86 0.43 19.06
C VAL A 396 28.30 -1.01 19.22
N ARG A 397 28.46 -1.71 18.10
CA ARG A 397 29.02 -3.07 18.05
C ARG A 397 30.29 -3.07 17.23
N LEU A 398 31.33 -3.75 17.73
CA LEU A 398 32.60 -3.95 17.05
C LEU A 398 33.01 -5.41 17.16
N GLY A 399 33.21 -6.09 16.03
CA GLY A 399 33.53 -7.52 16.01
C GLY A 399 32.48 -8.40 16.69
N GLY A 400 31.21 -7.94 16.74
CA GLY A 400 30.10 -8.64 17.40
C GLY A 400 29.98 -8.35 18.91
N ALA A 401 30.93 -7.69 19.54
CA ALA A 401 30.84 -7.25 20.94
C ALA A 401 30.16 -5.88 21.06
N TYR A 402 29.55 -5.61 22.21
CA TYR A 402 28.98 -4.30 22.51
C TYR A 402 30.06 -3.40 23.13
N GLU A 403 30.39 -2.31 22.45
CA GLU A 403 31.29 -1.28 22.94
C GLU A 403 30.55 -0.20 23.73
N CYS A 404 29.29 0.03 23.39
CA CYS A 404 28.41 0.96 24.07
C CYS A 404 26.98 0.44 24.04
N THR A 405 26.22 0.63 25.13
CA THR A 405 24.78 0.33 25.19
C THR A 405 24.09 1.35 26.09
N LEU A 406 23.32 2.24 25.48
CA LEU A 406 22.53 3.26 26.16
C LEU A 406 21.05 2.93 26.05
N ASN A 407 20.29 3.24 27.11
CA ASN A 407 18.89 2.85 27.18
C ASN A 407 18.03 3.98 27.72
N TYR A 408 16.81 4.09 27.19
CA TYR A 408 15.79 4.97 27.75
C TYR A 408 14.39 4.37 27.52
N THR A 409 13.50 4.53 28.50
CA THR A 409 12.10 4.15 28.40
C THR A 409 11.25 5.40 28.21
N VAL A 410 10.58 5.52 27.08
CA VAL A 410 9.65 6.60 26.73
C VAL A 410 8.25 6.28 27.28
N THR A 411 7.33 7.23 27.16
CA THR A 411 5.94 7.04 27.60
C THR A 411 5.20 6.05 26.70
N ASP A 412 5.35 6.19 25.37
CA ASP A 412 4.73 5.33 24.37
C ASP A 412 5.57 5.34 23.08
N VAL A 413 6.14 4.21 22.67
CA VAL A 413 6.91 4.10 21.41
C VAL A 413 6.04 4.24 20.16
N LEU A 414 4.72 4.21 20.28
CA LEU A 414 3.79 4.45 19.17
C LEU A 414 3.70 5.93 18.80
N ASP A 415 4.08 6.82 19.72
CA ASP A 415 4.26 8.24 19.46
C ASP A 415 5.60 8.50 18.77
N TYR A 416 5.68 9.62 18.05
CA TYR A 416 6.93 10.04 17.43
C TYR A 416 7.88 10.61 18.47
N HIS A 417 9.10 10.08 18.49
CA HIS A 417 10.20 10.56 19.29
C HIS A 417 11.34 11.03 18.41
N LYS A 418 11.93 12.18 18.76
CA LYS A 418 13.17 12.67 18.18
C LYS A 418 14.36 12.13 18.98
N ILE A 419 15.17 11.29 18.34
CA ILE A 419 16.23 10.52 18.96
C ILE A 419 17.54 10.88 18.29
N ALA A 420 18.56 11.26 19.07
CA ALA A 420 19.93 11.47 18.60
C ALA A 420 20.90 10.56 19.36
N PHE A 421 21.62 9.73 18.64
CA PHE A 421 22.71 8.92 19.19
C PHE A 421 24.05 9.49 18.74
N LYS A 422 24.73 10.16 19.66
CA LYS A 422 26.13 10.62 19.50
C LYS A 422 27.08 9.45 19.74
N TYR A 423 27.96 9.19 18.77
CA TYR A 423 29.01 8.18 18.88
C TYR A 423 30.40 8.80 18.62
N LYS A 424 31.33 8.58 19.52
CA LYS A 424 32.75 8.96 19.47
C LYS A 424 33.49 8.11 20.48
N VAL A 425 34.76 7.80 20.21
CA VAL A 425 35.58 7.03 21.16
C VAL A 425 35.56 7.68 22.56
N ASN A 426 35.11 6.90 23.56
CA ASN A 426 34.96 7.31 24.96
C ASN A 426 34.01 8.51 25.19
N ASP A 427 33.07 8.77 24.24
CA ASP A 427 32.11 9.86 24.36
C ASP A 427 30.82 9.50 23.60
N PHE A 428 29.93 8.79 24.28
CA PHE A 428 28.63 8.36 23.73
C PHE A 428 27.50 8.99 24.52
N ALA A 429 26.43 9.42 23.81
CA ALA A 429 25.26 10.01 24.45
C ALA A 429 23.96 9.68 23.67
N LEU A 430 22.91 9.37 24.40
CA LEU A 430 21.55 9.19 23.89
C LEU A 430 20.68 10.37 24.31
N TRP A 431 20.20 11.13 23.33
CA TRP A 431 19.26 12.23 23.49
C TRP A 431 17.89 11.84 22.98
N VAL A 432 16.85 12.11 23.75
CA VAL A 432 15.46 11.86 23.36
C VAL A 432 14.61 13.04 23.83
N ASP A 433 13.88 13.64 22.88
CA ASP A 433 12.91 14.73 23.10
C ASP A 433 13.50 15.89 23.93
N GLY A 434 14.61 16.47 23.47
CA GLY A 434 15.27 17.63 24.06
C GLY A 434 16.13 17.33 25.31
N PHE A 435 16.30 16.06 25.70
CA PHE A 435 17.03 15.73 26.92
C PHE A 435 18.09 14.65 26.72
N GLU A 436 19.24 14.81 27.34
CA GLU A 436 20.24 13.73 27.50
C GLU A 436 19.65 12.69 28.46
N ARG A 437 19.57 11.44 28.01
CA ARG A 437 18.91 10.36 28.75
C ARG A 437 19.88 9.33 29.31
N ASP A 438 20.97 9.07 28.59
CA ASP A 438 21.98 8.11 29.00
C ASP A 438 23.31 8.42 28.33
N THR A 439 24.44 8.12 28.98
CA THR A 439 25.80 8.37 28.49
C THR A 439 26.75 7.24 28.82
N GLU A 440 27.80 7.05 27.99
CA GLU A 440 28.91 6.13 28.27
C GLU A 440 30.24 6.83 27.91
N ALA A 441 31.16 6.84 28.87
CA ALA A 441 32.45 7.52 28.76
C ALA A 441 33.62 6.56 28.40
N SER A 442 33.31 5.31 28.04
CA SER A 442 34.30 4.31 27.63
C SER A 442 33.75 3.51 26.43
N GLY A 443 34.62 3.11 25.52
CA GLY A 443 34.30 2.28 24.36
C GLY A 443 34.92 2.78 23.08
N ASN A 444 34.94 1.89 22.09
CA ASN A 444 35.47 2.16 20.75
C ASN A 444 34.33 2.38 19.75
N VAL A 445 34.68 2.88 18.56
CA VAL A 445 33.79 3.06 17.43
C VAL A 445 34.13 2.11 16.29
N VAL A 446 33.21 1.90 15.38
CA VAL A 446 33.35 1.04 14.19
C VAL A 446 34.18 1.77 13.14
N SER A 447 34.99 1.05 12.37
CA SER A 447 35.67 1.56 11.19
C SER A 447 34.96 1.12 9.89
N GLY A 448 35.02 1.96 8.85
CA GLY A 448 34.55 1.62 7.53
C GLY A 448 33.02 1.52 7.41
N LEU A 449 32.27 2.31 8.18
CA LEU A 449 30.82 2.43 7.99
C LEU A 449 30.53 2.99 6.59
N ASP A 450 29.75 2.26 5.78
CA ASP A 450 29.41 2.65 4.40
C ASP A 450 27.96 2.34 4.01
N GLU A 451 27.17 1.79 4.92
CA GLU A 451 25.77 1.43 4.73
C GLU A 451 24.88 2.09 5.79
N LEU A 452 23.69 2.54 5.37
CA LEU A 452 22.56 2.89 6.24
C LEU A 452 21.39 2.00 5.91
N SER A 453 20.85 1.26 6.91
CA SER A 453 19.86 0.24 6.66
C SER A 453 18.81 0.15 7.76
N LEU A 454 17.55 -0.08 7.35
CA LEU A 454 16.46 -0.54 8.24
C LEU A 454 16.48 -2.06 8.41
N SER A 455 17.47 -2.74 7.83
CA SER A 455 17.62 -4.19 7.80
C SER A 455 19.03 -4.65 8.20
N VAL A 456 19.73 -3.87 9.01
CA VAL A 456 21.09 -4.20 9.50
C VAL A 456 21.14 -5.59 10.15
N SER A 457 20.04 -5.97 10.83
CA SER A 457 19.84 -7.33 11.34
C SER A 457 18.87 -8.09 10.43
N SER A 458 19.27 -9.26 9.98
CA SER A 458 18.40 -10.12 9.13
C SER A 458 17.12 -10.58 9.84
N SER A 459 17.15 -10.74 11.17
CA SER A 459 16.04 -11.25 11.99
C SER A 459 15.22 -10.14 12.67
N ASN A 460 15.81 -8.94 12.90
CA ASN A 460 15.19 -7.87 13.67
C ASN A 460 15.20 -6.57 12.85
N LYS A 461 14.49 -6.57 11.73
CA LYS A 461 14.39 -5.41 10.83
C LYS A 461 13.58 -4.31 11.49
N PHE A 462 13.87 -3.07 11.14
CA PHE A 462 13.04 -1.96 11.57
C PHE A 462 11.75 -1.92 10.77
N TYR A 463 10.64 -2.12 11.47
CA TYR A 463 9.29 -1.84 11.00
C TYR A 463 8.70 -0.74 11.86
N GLY A 464 8.32 0.37 11.22
CA GLY A 464 7.91 1.59 11.91
C GLY A 464 7.65 2.73 10.94
N LYS A 465 7.49 3.89 11.51
CA LYS A 465 7.26 5.16 10.80
C LYS A 465 8.48 6.05 10.98
N ILE A 466 8.94 6.67 9.91
CA ILE A 466 10.12 7.55 9.93
C ILE A 466 9.76 8.89 9.29
N LYS A 467 9.72 9.96 10.10
CA LYS A 467 9.55 11.33 9.61
C LYS A 467 10.86 11.97 9.21
N GLN A 468 11.92 11.71 9.99
CA GLN A 468 13.25 12.25 9.72
C GLN A 468 14.31 11.18 9.97
N LEU A 469 15.35 11.20 9.14
CA LEU A 469 16.57 10.43 9.30
C LEU A 469 17.73 11.28 8.80
N GLN A 470 18.73 11.53 9.67
CA GLN A 470 19.88 12.35 9.35
C GLN A 470 21.15 11.72 9.95
N VAL A 471 22.27 11.84 9.24
CA VAL A 471 23.59 11.43 9.71
C VAL A 471 24.49 12.66 9.73
N TYR A 472 25.07 12.94 10.89
CA TYR A 472 26.05 14.00 11.06
C TYR A 472 27.45 13.40 11.14
N THR A 473 28.42 13.99 10.44
CA THR A 473 29.79 13.50 10.35
C THR A 473 30.68 13.96 11.50
N THR A 474 30.13 14.70 12.46
CA THR A 474 30.81 15.18 13.66
C THR A 474 29.97 14.90 14.90
N ALA A 475 30.60 14.63 16.02
CA ALA A 475 29.94 14.58 17.31
C ALA A 475 29.45 16.01 17.66
N LEU A 476 28.12 16.17 17.72
CA LEU A 476 27.47 17.44 18.04
C LEU A 476 27.64 17.75 19.55
N THR A 477 27.65 19.05 19.89
CA THR A 477 27.62 19.50 21.30
C THR A 477 26.25 19.27 21.93
N ASP A 478 26.17 19.24 23.25
CA ASP A 478 24.94 19.05 24.00
C ASP A 478 23.86 20.10 23.62
N THR A 479 24.25 21.38 23.47
CA THR A 479 23.37 22.44 23.00
C THR A 479 22.80 22.16 21.59
N GLN A 480 23.61 21.57 20.71
CA GLN A 480 23.15 21.22 19.37
C GLN A 480 22.25 19.97 19.39
N LEU A 481 22.55 19.01 20.28
CA LEU A 481 21.74 17.80 20.46
C LEU A 481 20.36 18.12 21.08
N ASP A 482 20.31 19.01 22.08
CA ASP A 482 19.08 19.57 22.64
C ASP A 482 18.26 20.23 21.54
N ALA A 483 18.82 21.17 20.78
CA ALA A 483 18.12 21.86 19.70
C ALA A 483 17.66 20.93 18.56
N LEU A 484 18.40 19.85 18.28
CA LEU A 484 18.05 18.87 17.25
C LEU A 484 16.87 17.98 17.68
N THR A 485 16.80 17.65 18.96
CA THR A 485 15.80 16.72 19.51
C THR A 485 14.59 17.42 20.16
N SER A 486 14.60 18.76 20.30
CA SER A 486 13.48 19.56 20.82
C SER A 486 12.29 19.67 19.87
#